data_a9f10b309d74f0fdf2c8a43d0e4be0e0
#
_entry.id   a9f10b309d74f0fdf2c8a43d0e4be0e0
#
_cell.length_a   1.000
_cell.length_b   1.000
_cell.length_c   1.000
_cell.angle_alpha   90.00
_cell.angle_beta   90.00
_cell.angle_gamma   90.00
#
_symmetry.space_group_name_H-M   'P 1'
#
loop_
_entity.id
_entity.type
_entity.pdbx_description
1 polymer ?
#
loop_
_entity_poly.entity_id
_entity_poly.type
_entity_poly.pdbx_seq_one_letter_code
_entity_poly.pdbx_strand_id
1 'polypeptide(L)'
;MAETIKVGMVSLGCPKNQCDAELMLAKIAKAGFKIVNEAGLADVVIINTCGFIQSAKEEAIEEIMEAISRKNDGINKKIIVTGCLAERYQKQMDEEFPEIDAVVGIAKNDDIVEIINSVMLDRRVVTFGDKLCHNMEGDKLQSTLPHYAYLRIADGCSNKCSYCAIPLIRGKMRSRKMENIIEEAKKFAENGVKELVIVAQDVTAYGIDLYKKYALPDLLKQLCKIDGIKWIRLLYCYPERTTDELIETIKTEDKVLNYIDIPIQHCNKEILRNMYRGGDEQSLRELFAKLRREIPGVVLRTTLITGFPGETEEQFSELAEFVNDIKFERLGCFAYSAEEDTPAAEMPDQVDEGERQRRADIITSEQEIRMGEYYAGMVGNTYEVVCEGFDRYSDMYFGRSMHFAPEIDGMIYFTSAKDKDPLTIGDFVNVKITDVLENNLLGERV
;
A
#
# COMPACT_ATOMS: atom_id res chain seq x y z
N MET A 1 -14.34 36.22 -17.48
CA MET A 1 -13.47 35.53 -16.50
C MET A 1 -12.92 34.34 -17.21
N ALA A 2 -11.60 34.08 -17.21
CA ALA A 2 -11.04 32.88 -17.77
C ALA A 2 -11.65 31.67 -17.00
N GLU A 3 -12.10 30.65 -17.71
CA GLU A 3 -12.66 29.45 -17.10
C GLU A 3 -11.56 28.76 -16.30
N THR A 4 -11.84 28.40 -15.04
CA THR A 4 -10.86 27.74 -14.18
C THR A 4 -10.62 26.31 -14.70
N ILE A 5 -9.38 25.99 -15.04
CA ILE A 5 -9.00 24.67 -15.53
C ILE A 5 -9.31 23.62 -14.46
N LYS A 6 -10.01 22.56 -14.86
CA LYS A 6 -10.34 21.41 -14.04
C LYS A 6 -9.30 20.31 -14.21
N VAL A 7 -8.78 19.81 -13.10
CA VAL A 7 -7.76 18.75 -13.08
C VAL A 7 -8.33 17.55 -12.34
N GLY A 8 -8.34 16.38 -13.00
CA GLY A 8 -8.66 15.09 -12.42
C GLY A 8 -7.38 14.27 -12.24
N MET A 9 -7.35 13.40 -11.22
CA MET A 9 -6.24 12.49 -10.99
C MET A 9 -6.75 11.06 -10.80
N VAL A 10 -6.21 10.15 -11.59
CA VAL A 10 -6.34 8.71 -11.40
C VAL A 10 -5.03 8.23 -10.77
N SER A 11 -5.10 7.70 -9.55
CA SER A 11 -3.91 7.19 -8.84
C SER A 11 -4.02 5.69 -8.66
N LEU A 12 -3.11 4.95 -9.29
CA LEU A 12 -3.10 3.50 -9.32
C LEU A 12 -2.02 2.93 -8.38
N GLY A 13 -2.21 1.68 -7.97
CA GLY A 13 -1.21 0.89 -7.28
C GLY A 13 -1.20 1.08 -5.77
N CYS A 14 -0.06 1.40 -5.18
CA CYS A 14 0.18 1.26 -3.75
C CYS A 14 0.07 2.58 -2.95
N PRO A 15 -0.02 2.50 -1.60
CA PRO A 15 -0.06 3.69 -0.73
C PRO A 15 1.09 4.69 -0.92
N LYS A 16 2.28 4.23 -1.36
CA LYS A 16 3.40 5.14 -1.66
C LYS A 16 3.13 6.01 -2.87
N ASN A 17 2.48 5.43 -3.89
CA ASN A 17 2.06 6.16 -5.09
C ASN A 17 0.93 7.15 -4.77
N GLN A 18 0.02 6.77 -3.88
CA GLN A 18 -1.02 7.66 -3.38
C GLN A 18 -0.45 8.86 -2.61
N CYS A 19 0.59 8.66 -1.78
CA CYS A 19 1.29 9.78 -1.15
C CYS A 19 1.91 10.76 -2.18
N ASP A 20 2.37 10.27 -3.33
CA ASP A 20 2.86 11.14 -4.42
C ASP A 20 1.71 11.93 -5.04
N ALA A 21 0.56 11.29 -5.27
CA ALA A 21 -0.65 11.94 -5.76
C ALA A 21 -1.13 13.06 -4.82
N GLU A 22 -1.16 12.81 -3.52
CA GLU A 22 -1.59 13.79 -2.50
C GLU A 22 -0.70 15.04 -2.46
N LEU A 23 0.61 14.88 -2.65
CA LEU A 23 1.56 15.99 -2.78
C LEU A 23 1.30 16.81 -4.06
N MET A 24 1.08 16.15 -5.18
CA MET A 24 0.74 16.82 -6.45
C MET A 24 -0.59 17.55 -6.36
N LEU A 25 -1.62 16.92 -5.83
CA LEU A 25 -2.96 17.51 -5.66
C LEU A 25 -2.92 18.78 -4.79
N ALA A 26 -2.14 18.79 -3.71
CA ALA A 26 -1.98 19.99 -2.88
C ALA A 26 -1.35 21.15 -3.64
N LYS A 27 -0.34 20.89 -4.48
CA LYS A 27 0.30 21.92 -5.34
C LYS A 27 -0.67 22.45 -6.40
N ILE A 28 -1.43 21.55 -7.04
CA ILE A 28 -2.45 21.89 -8.03
C ILE A 28 -3.52 22.78 -7.42
N ALA A 29 -4.05 22.42 -6.25
CA ALA A 29 -5.04 23.22 -5.53
C ALA A 29 -4.50 24.61 -5.15
N LYS A 30 -3.26 24.68 -4.62
CA LYS A 30 -2.59 25.93 -4.23
C LYS A 30 -2.33 26.85 -5.43
N ALA A 31 -2.13 26.31 -6.62
CA ALA A 31 -1.97 27.06 -7.86
C ALA A 31 -3.30 27.60 -8.42
N GLY A 32 -4.44 27.28 -7.79
CA GLY A 32 -5.75 27.79 -8.17
C GLY A 32 -6.50 26.95 -9.23
N PHE A 33 -6.01 25.75 -9.56
CA PHE A 33 -6.76 24.82 -10.39
C PHE A 33 -7.91 24.18 -9.61
N LYS A 34 -8.99 23.83 -10.30
CA LYS A 34 -10.13 23.14 -9.69
C LYS A 34 -9.93 21.63 -9.76
N ILE A 35 -9.81 20.97 -8.62
CA ILE A 35 -9.74 19.51 -8.56
C ILE A 35 -11.15 18.94 -8.74
N VAL A 36 -11.27 17.89 -9.56
CA VAL A 36 -12.49 17.12 -9.79
C VAL A 36 -12.22 15.63 -9.57
N ASN A 37 -13.19 14.94 -8.97
CA ASN A 37 -13.04 13.52 -8.62
C ASN A 37 -13.26 12.58 -9.81
N GLU A 38 -14.01 13.02 -10.82
CA GLU A 38 -14.31 12.23 -12.00
C GLU A 38 -13.42 12.67 -13.17
N ALA A 39 -12.63 11.75 -13.72
CA ALA A 39 -11.75 12.03 -14.85
C ALA A 39 -12.51 12.58 -16.08
N GLY A 40 -13.75 12.14 -16.29
CA GLY A 40 -14.62 12.62 -17.39
C GLY A 40 -15.07 14.07 -17.23
N LEU A 41 -14.89 14.71 -16.08
CA LEU A 41 -15.22 16.12 -15.84
C LEU A 41 -13.98 17.03 -15.91
N ALA A 42 -12.79 16.47 -16.14
CA ALA A 42 -11.52 17.19 -16.11
C ALA A 42 -11.15 17.73 -17.49
N ASP A 43 -10.55 18.93 -17.52
CA ASP A 43 -9.84 19.44 -18.68
C ASP A 43 -8.49 18.73 -18.85
N VAL A 44 -7.79 18.50 -17.74
CA VAL A 44 -6.50 17.80 -17.66
C VAL A 44 -6.67 16.57 -16.79
N VAL A 45 -6.36 15.40 -17.31
CA VAL A 45 -6.31 14.14 -16.54
C VAL A 45 -4.87 13.78 -16.25
N ILE A 46 -4.54 13.56 -14.99
CA ILE A 46 -3.24 13.06 -14.55
C ILE A 46 -3.42 11.59 -14.15
N ILE A 47 -2.64 10.70 -14.76
CA ILE A 47 -2.62 9.27 -14.46
C ILE A 47 -1.31 8.97 -13.73
N ASN A 48 -1.41 8.73 -12.43
CA ASN A 48 -0.29 8.35 -11.58
C ASN A 48 -0.20 6.82 -11.54
N THR A 49 0.67 6.27 -12.38
CA THR A 49 0.70 4.85 -12.78
C THR A 49 1.48 3.96 -11.82
N CYS A 50 1.09 2.68 -11.76
CA CYS A 50 1.89 1.61 -11.16
C CYS A 50 2.66 0.85 -12.26
N GLY A 51 3.86 0.37 -11.94
CA GLY A 51 4.73 -0.37 -12.88
C GLY A 51 5.51 -1.48 -12.19
N PHE A 52 4.94 -2.04 -11.10
CA PHE A 52 5.65 -2.98 -10.24
C PHE A 52 5.52 -4.44 -10.71
N ILE A 53 4.32 -4.89 -11.06
CA ILE A 53 4.04 -6.24 -11.57
C ILE A 53 3.19 -6.15 -12.83
N GLN A 54 3.13 -7.24 -13.60
CA GLN A 54 2.46 -7.28 -14.90
C GLN A 54 1.00 -6.80 -14.84
N SER A 55 0.19 -7.32 -13.92
CA SER A 55 -1.22 -6.92 -13.79
C SER A 55 -1.39 -5.42 -13.49
N ALA A 56 -0.51 -4.82 -12.70
CA ALA A 56 -0.56 -3.39 -12.42
C ALA A 56 -0.08 -2.53 -13.61
N LYS A 57 0.76 -3.09 -14.49
CA LYS A 57 1.12 -2.44 -15.77
C LYS A 57 -0.06 -2.47 -16.73
N GLU A 58 -0.76 -3.60 -16.82
CA GLU A 58 -1.97 -3.76 -17.64
C GLU A 58 -3.06 -2.79 -17.20
N GLU A 59 -3.39 -2.72 -15.92
CA GLU A 59 -4.32 -1.73 -15.36
C GLU A 59 -3.93 -0.29 -15.74
N ALA A 60 -2.64 0.04 -15.60
CA ALA A 60 -2.16 1.38 -15.94
C ALA A 60 -2.27 1.70 -17.44
N ILE A 61 -2.03 0.72 -18.31
CA ILE A 61 -2.18 0.87 -19.76
C ILE A 61 -3.66 1.02 -20.13
N GLU A 62 -4.55 0.23 -19.54
CA GLU A 62 -6.01 0.35 -19.75
C GLU A 62 -6.52 1.74 -19.39
N GLU A 63 -6.13 2.29 -18.25
CA GLU A 63 -6.50 3.66 -17.85
C GLU A 63 -5.95 4.74 -18.80
N ILE A 64 -4.73 4.56 -19.32
CA ILE A 64 -4.14 5.44 -20.33
C ILE A 64 -4.96 5.38 -21.62
N MET A 65 -5.29 4.18 -22.09
CA MET A 65 -6.10 3.99 -23.31
C MET A 65 -7.50 4.58 -23.19
N GLU A 66 -8.12 4.44 -21.99
CA GLU A 66 -9.41 5.06 -21.71
C GLU A 66 -9.31 6.60 -21.71
N ALA A 67 -8.25 7.17 -21.13
CA ALA A 67 -8.02 8.62 -21.18
C ALA A 67 -7.80 9.12 -22.62
N ILE A 68 -7.08 8.37 -23.46
CA ILE A 68 -6.89 8.68 -24.88
C ILE A 68 -8.24 8.64 -25.60
N SER A 69 -9.09 7.64 -25.34
CA SER A 69 -10.44 7.57 -25.92
C SER A 69 -11.27 8.80 -25.53
N ARG A 70 -11.30 9.17 -24.25
CA ARG A 70 -12.00 10.38 -23.77
C ARG A 70 -11.47 11.67 -24.41
N LYS A 71 -10.16 11.74 -24.66
CA LYS A 71 -9.55 12.88 -25.37
C LYS A 71 -10.00 12.95 -26.82
N ASN A 72 -10.03 11.83 -27.53
CA ASN A 72 -10.50 11.75 -28.92
C ASN A 72 -11.97 12.11 -29.07
N ASP A 73 -12.79 11.79 -28.06
CA ASP A 73 -14.20 12.16 -27.97
C ASP A 73 -14.41 13.64 -27.55
N GLY A 74 -13.33 14.37 -27.31
CA GLY A 74 -13.38 15.78 -26.90
C GLY A 74 -13.81 16.04 -25.46
N ILE A 75 -13.83 15.00 -24.60
CA ILE A 75 -14.19 15.08 -23.19
C ILE A 75 -13.02 15.69 -22.38
N ASN A 76 -11.85 15.08 -22.49
CA ASN A 76 -10.63 15.61 -21.87
C ASN A 76 -9.79 16.38 -22.91
N LYS A 77 -9.13 17.46 -22.48
CA LYS A 77 -8.27 18.26 -23.35
C LYS A 77 -6.83 17.77 -23.36
N LYS A 78 -6.33 17.35 -22.19
CA LYS A 78 -4.92 17.02 -21.96
C LYS A 78 -4.77 15.79 -21.06
N ILE A 79 -3.72 14.98 -21.35
CA ILE A 79 -3.36 13.78 -20.59
C ILE A 79 -1.91 13.92 -20.13
N ILE A 80 -1.70 13.75 -18.83
CA ILE A 80 -0.38 13.72 -18.18
C ILE A 80 -0.21 12.34 -17.54
N VAL A 81 0.84 11.63 -17.87
CA VAL A 81 1.17 10.32 -17.28
C VAL A 81 2.42 10.45 -16.41
N THR A 82 2.33 10.02 -15.18
CA THR A 82 3.44 9.97 -14.22
C THR A 82 3.42 8.66 -13.43
N GLY A 83 4.29 8.53 -12.44
CA GLY A 83 4.34 7.38 -11.55
C GLY A 83 5.34 6.32 -11.97
N CYS A 84 5.17 5.11 -11.39
CA CYS A 84 6.17 4.04 -11.49
C CYS A 84 6.32 3.49 -12.90
N LEU A 85 5.24 3.37 -13.69
CA LEU A 85 5.30 2.90 -15.07
C LEU A 85 6.03 3.93 -15.95
N ALA A 86 5.64 5.20 -15.85
CA ALA A 86 6.30 6.28 -16.59
C ALA A 86 7.79 6.38 -16.26
N GLU A 87 8.18 6.23 -14.97
CA GLU A 87 9.57 6.22 -14.54
C GLU A 87 10.35 5.03 -15.10
N ARG A 88 9.73 3.86 -15.15
CA ARG A 88 10.40 2.61 -15.59
C ARG A 88 10.59 2.55 -17.10
N TYR A 89 9.58 2.95 -17.87
CA TYR A 89 9.50 2.78 -19.32
C TYR A 89 9.62 4.08 -20.11
N GLN A 90 10.19 5.09 -19.53
CA GLN A 90 10.44 6.46 -20.04
C GLN A 90 10.28 6.63 -21.55
N LYS A 91 11.24 6.10 -22.32
CA LYS A 91 11.31 6.24 -23.76
C LYS A 91 10.18 5.50 -24.49
N GLN A 92 9.85 4.30 -24.02
CA GLN A 92 8.77 3.51 -24.62
C GLN A 92 7.42 4.21 -24.46
N MET A 93 7.15 4.79 -23.27
CA MET A 93 5.93 5.57 -23.03
C MET A 93 5.82 6.78 -23.94
N ASP A 94 6.93 7.42 -24.27
CA ASP A 94 6.96 8.57 -25.19
C ASP A 94 6.72 8.15 -26.65
N GLU A 95 7.31 7.02 -27.07
CA GLU A 95 7.25 6.52 -28.45
C GLU A 95 5.92 5.82 -28.77
N GLU A 96 5.38 5.04 -27.82
CA GLU A 96 4.19 4.20 -28.05
C GLU A 96 2.87 4.95 -27.84
N PHE A 97 2.87 6.04 -27.05
CA PHE A 97 1.68 6.83 -26.75
C PHE A 97 1.84 8.31 -27.16
N PRO A 98 1.90 8.62 -28.47
CA PRO A 98 2.06 10.00 -28.95
C PRO A 98 0.89 10.92 -28.59
N GLU A 99 -0.28 10.37 -28.22
CA GLU A 99 -1.47 11.11 -27.82
C GLU A 99 -1.36 11.72 -26.41
N ILE A 100 -0.43 11.23 -25.57
CA ILE A 100 -0.16 11.76 -24.26
C ILE A 100 0.54 13.12 -24.39
N ASP A 101 0.02 14.14 -23.69
CA ASP A 101 0.57 15.50 -23.72
C ASP A 101 1.80 15.67 -22.81
N ALA A 102 1.91 14.88 -21.73
CA ALA A 102 3.12 14.85 -20.93
C ALA A 102 3.42 13.46 -20.33
N VAL A 103 4.70 13.04 -20.42
CA VAL A 103 5.27 11.88 -19.72
C VAL A 103 6.28 12.37 -18.70
N VAL A 104 6.03 12.06 -17.42
CA VAL A 104 6.70 12.69 -16.29
C VAL A 104 7.29 11.62 -15.37
N GLY A 105 8.59 11.66 -15.11
CA GLY A 105 9.23 10.82 -14.10
C GLY A 105 8.88 11.26 -12.68
N ILE A 106 8.94 10.33 -11.71
CA ILE A 106 8.56 10.58 -10.31
C ILE A 106 9.32 11.74 -9.67
N ALA A 107 10.59 11.94 -10.04
CA ALA A 107 11.41 13.05 -9.53
C ALA A 107 10.98 14.43 -10.05
N LYS A 108 10.06 14.46 -11.01
CA LYS A 108 9.52 15.68 -11.62
C LYS A 108 8.07 15.97 -11.23
N ASN A 109 7.50 15.20 -10.32
CA ASN A 109 6.17 15.46 -9.77
C ASN A 109 6.06 16.84 -9.08
N ASP A 110 7.17 17.38 -8.62
CA ASP A 110 7.21 18.72 -8.04
C ASP A 110 6.89 19.84 -9.05
N ASP A 111 7.18 19.60 -10.32
CA ASP A 111 6.99 20.56 -11.42
C ASP A 111 5.58 20.44 -12.04
N ILE A 112 4.65 19.71 -11.42
CA ILE A 112 3.34 19.38 -11.99
C ILE A 112 2.52 20.60 -12.43
N VAL A 113 2.59 21.69 -11.70
CA VAL A 113 1.89 22.95 -12.02
C VAL A 113 2.43 23.57 -13.33
N GLU A 114 3.74 23.57 -13.51
CA GLU A 114 4.41 24.09 -14.70
C GLU A 114 4.13 23.19 -15.90
N ILE A 115 4.06 21.87 -15.67
CA ILE A 115 3.70 20.87 -16.69
C ILE A 115 2.27 21.09 -17.16
N ILE A 116 1.30 21.24 -16.24
CA ILE A 116 -0.10 21.55 -16.59
C ILE A 116 -0.18 22.81 -17.45
N ASN A 117 0.48 23.89 -17.03
CA ASN A 117 0.49 25.14 -17.78
C ASN A 117 1.10 24.95 -19.20
N SER A 118 2.13 24.13 -19.33
CA SER A 118 2.80 23.87 -20.61
C SER A 118 1.90 23.10 -21.55
N VAL A 119 1.27 22.02 -21.09
CA VAL A 119 0.37 21.21 -21.94
C VAL A 119 -0.90 21.96 -22.34
N MET A 120 -1.38 22.88 -21.50
CA MET A 120 -2.51 23.75 -21.82
C MET A 120 -2.17 24.79 -22.90
N LEU A 121 -0.88 25.02 -23.16
CA LEU A 121 -0.38 25.84 -24.28
C LEU A 121 0.01 24.97 -25.49
N ASP A 122 -0.50 23.73 -25.58
CA ASP A 122 -0.20 22.74 -26.65
C ASP A 122 1.30 22.41 -26.78
N ARG A 123 2.04 22.48 -25.67
CA ARG A 123 3.45 22.08 -25.60
C ARG A 123 3.55 20.70 -24.97
N ARG A 124 3.94 19.70 -25.76
CA ARG A 124 4.23 18.37 -25.26
C ARG A 124 5.43 18.41 -24.30
N VAL A 125 5.34 17.70 -23.17
CA VAL A 125 6.37 17.68 -22.13
C VAL A 125 6.81 16.24 -21.89
N VAL A 126 8.10 15.95 -22.05
CA VAL A 126 8.72 14.67 -21.65
C VAL A 126 9.88 15.01 -20.75
N THR A 127 9.74 14.68 -19.46
CA THR A 127 10.73 15.11 -18.46
C THR A 127 10.94 14.05 -17.39
N PHE A 128 12.21 13.75 -17.13
CA PHE A 128 12.66 12.82 -16.11
C PHE A 128 13.74 13.49 -15.26
N GLY A 129 13.91 13.03 -14.04
CA GLY A 129 14.92 13.54 -13.12
C GLY A 129 15.72 12.43 -12.47
N ASP A 130 16.66 12.81 -11.61
CA ASP A 130 17.28 11.83 -10.74
C ASP A 130 16.29 11.39 -9.68
N LYS A 131 15.89 10.12 -9.70
CA LYS A 131 14.97 9.52 -8.74
C LYS A 131 15.42 9.68 -7.28
N LEU A 132 16.70 9.87 -7.03
CA LEU A 132 17.22 10.18 -5.70
C LEU A 132 16.85 11.61 -5.23
N CYS A 133 16.44 12.48 -6.16
CA CYS A 133 15.97 13.83 -5.87
C CYS A 133 14.44 13.91 -5.74
N HIS A 134 13.72 12.78 -5.82
CA HIS A 134 12.28 12.77 -5.60
C HIS A 134 11.92 13.32 -4.23
N ASN A 135 11.11 14.38 -4.22
CA ASN A 135 10.68 15.04 -3.00
C ASN A 135 9.56 14.27 -2.30
N MET A 136 9.69 14.09 -1.00
CA MET A 136 8.71 13.43 -0.15
C MET A 136 8.01 14.38 0.83
N GLU A 137 8.40 15.66 0.81
CA GLU A 137 7.97 16.66 1.77
C GLU A 137 7.02 17.67 1.13
N GLY A 138 6.12 18.20 1.92
CA GLY A 138 5.20 19.26 1.49
C GLY A 138 3.79 19.09 2.07
N ASP A 139 2.93 20.03 1.78
CA ASP A 139 1.51 19.90 2.11
C ASP A 139 0.87 18.82 1.26
N LYS A 140 -0.09 18.10 1.83
CA LYS A 140 -0.85 17.04 1.17
C LYS A 140 -2.33 17.41 1.09
N LEU A 141 -2.96 17.06 -0.01
CA LEU A 141 -4.41 16.98 -0.09
C LEU A 141 -4.80 15.51 0.12
N GLN A 142 -5.30 15.20 1.31
CA GLN A 142 -5.68 13.83 1.67
C GLN A 142 -6.72 13.27 0.70
N SER A 143 -6.46 12.09 0.17
CA SER A 143 -7.34 11.37 -0.77
C SER A 143 -8.01 10.12 -0.16
N THR A 144 -7.55 9.72 1.02
CA THR A 144 -8.18 8.66 1.82
C THR A 144 -9.45 9.13 2.53
N LEU A 145 -10.21 8.22 3.14
CA LEU A 145 -11.27 8.60 4.07
C LEU A 145 -10.73 9.50 5.19
N PRO A 146 -11.53 10.43 5.74
CA PRO A 146 -11.02 11.50 6.61
C PRO A 146 -10.39 11.01 7.92
N HIS A 147 -10.69 9.79 8.36
CA HIS A 147 -10.22 9.25 9.63
C HIS A 147 -8.88 8.51 9.57
N TYR A 148 -8.34 8.20 8.39
CA TYR A 148 -7.01 7.60 8.27
C TYR A 148 -6.17 8.26 7.18
N ALA A 149 -4.84 8.18 7.33
CA ALA A 149 -3.89 8.71 6.35
C ALA A 149 -2.66 7.82 6.22
N TYR A 150 -2.11 7.74 5.01
CA TYR A 150 -0.82 7.11 4.79
C TYR A 150 0.32 8.08 5.14
N LEU A 151 1.12 7.70 6.13
CA LEU A 151 2.30 8.44 6.55
C LEU A 151 3.55 7.76 5.99
N ARG A 152 4.05 8.28 4.86
CA ARG A 152 5.27 7.78 4.24
C ARG A 152 6.48 8.24 5.02
N ILE A 153 7.30 7.30 5.51
CA ILE A 153 8.49 7.57 6.32
C ILE A 153 9.81 7.47 5.53
N ALA A 154 9.79 6.76 4.41
CA ALA A 154 10.93 6.63 3.51
C ALA A 154 10.45 6.31 2.09
N ASP A 155 11.31 6.47 1.09
CA ASP A 155 11.08 6.07 -0.30
C ASP A 155 12.33 5.39 -0.88
N GLY A 156 12.10 4.51 -1.88
CA GLY A 156 13.13 3.64 -2.42
C GLY A 156 13.50 2.48 -1.50
N CYS A 157 14.29 1.54 -2.01
CA CYS A 157 14.68 0.35 -1.27
C CYS A 157 16.12 -0.02 -1.54
N SER A 158 16.89 -0.31 -0.48
CA SER A 158 18.27 -0.79 -0.58
C SER A 158 18.40 -2.31 -0.46
N ASN A 159 17.29 -3.03 -0.29
CA ASN A 159 17.25 -4.47 -0.44
C ASN A 159 17.48 -4.84 -1.91
N LYS A 160 18.15 -5.94 -2.14
CA LYS A 160 18.53 -6.39 -3.49
C LYS A 160 17.75 -7.64 -3.91
N CYS A 161 16.48 -7.73 -3.49
CA CYS A 161 15.65 -8.89 -3.84
C CYS A 161 15.66 -9.11 -5.35
N SER A 162 16.01 -10.33 -5.79
CA SER A 162 16.30 -10.65 -7.20
C SER A 162 15.10 -10.49 -8.14
N TYR A 163 13.88 -10.52 -7.60
CA TYR A 163 12.61 -10.39 -8.34
C TYR A 163 12.07 -8.96 -8.38
N CYS A 164 12.73 -7.99 -7.71
CA CYS A 164 12.10 -6.71 -7.40
C CYS A 164 12.64 -5.57 -8.24
N ALA A 165 11.76 -4.91 -8.99
CA ALA A 165 12.10 -3.74 -9.81
C ALA A 165 12.14 -2.41 -9.03
N ILE A 166 11.77 -2.37 -7.75
CA ILE A 166 11.71 -1.11 -6.96
C ILE A 166 13.01 -0.31 -6.98
N PRO A 167 14.21 -0.90 -6.81
CA PRO A 167 15.46 -0.14 -6.90
C PRO A 167 15.69 0.51 -8.27
N LEU A 168 15.15 -0.10 -9.34
CA LEU A 168 15.21 0.44 -10.70
C LEU A 168 14.27 1.63 -10.88
N ILE A 169 13.12 1.63 -10.18
CA ILE A 169 12.07 2.65 -10.31
C ILE A 169 12.31 3.80 -9.32
N ARG A 170 12.45 3.51 -8.02
CA ARG A 170 12.48 4.52 -6.94
C ARG A 170 13.89 4.75 -6.35
N GLY A 171 14.88 3.99 -6.83
CA GLY A 171 16.26 4.10 -6.36
C GLY A 171 16.50 3.52 -4.98
N LYS A 172 17.64 3.90 -4.39
CA LYS A 172 18.03 3.50 -3.03
C LYS A 172 17.12 4.15 -2.00
N MET A 173 16.98 3.48 -0.86
CA MET A 173 16.22 3.98 0.28
C MET A 173 16.73 5.36 0.74
N ARG A 174 15.78 6.23 1.00
CA ARG A 174 15.96 7.56 1.58
C ARG A 174 14.91 7.76 2.66
N SER A 175 15.37 7.84 3.91
CA SER A 175 14.50 8.14 5.05
C SER A 175 14.17 9.62 5.11
N ARG A 176 12.96 9.95 5.51
CA ARG A 176 12.56 11.30 5.88
C ARG A 176 13.06 11.63 7.28
N LYS A 177 13.31 12.90 7.55
CA LYS A 177 13.67 13.36 8.90
C LYS A 177 12.49 13.13 9.85
N MET A 178 12.81 12.65 11.06
CA MET A 178 11.80 12.32 12.08
C MET A 178 10.94 13.53 12.43
N GLU A 179 11.54 14.71 12.51
CA GLU A 179 10.85 15.97 12.83
C GLU A 179 9.78 16.30 11.78
N ASN A 180 10.09 16.13 10.49
CA ASN A 180 9.15 16.39 9.40
C ASN A 180 7.98 15.40 9.41
N ILE A 181 8.26 14.12 9.71
CA ILE A 181 7.22 13.09 9.82
C ILE A 181 6.28 13.40 10.98
N ILE A 182 6.83 13.81 12.14
CA ILE A 182 6.05 14.18 13.34
C ILE A 182 5.19 15.41 13.04
N GLU A 183 5.73 16.40 12.34
CA GLU A 183 4.98 17.61 11.96
C GLU A 183 3.80 17.27 11.03
N GLU A 184 4.03 16.42 10.01
CA GLU A 184 2.97 15.96 9.12
C GLU A 184 1.91 15.18 9.89
N ALA A 185 2.31 14.28 10.80
CA ALA A 185 1.39 13.52 11.62
C ALA A 185 0.53 14.40 12.55
N LYS A 186 1.09 15.50 13.08
CA LYS A 186 0.32 16.49 13.85
C LYS A 186 -0.72 17.19 12.99
N LYS A 187 -0.35 17.61 11.77
CA LYS A 187 -1.31 18.20 10.82
C LYS A 187 -2.45 17.25 10.48
N PHE A 188 -2.16 15.96 10.30
CA PHE A 188 -3.19 14.94 10.12
C PHE A 188 -4.12 14.84 11.33
N ALA A 189 -3.58 14.82 12.55
CA ALA A 189 -4.38 14.78 13.78
C ALA A 189 -5.27 16.04 13.92
N GLU A 190 -4.75 17.22 13.63
CA GLU A 190 -5.51 18.49 13.61
C GLU A 190 -6.65 18.48 12.60
N ASN A 191 -6.47 17.79 11.46
CA ASN A 191 -7.50 17.59 10.43
C ASN A 191 -8.48 16.43 10.74
N GLY A 192 -8.38 15.79 11.92
CA GLY A 192 -9.33 14.77 12.36
C GLY A 192 -8.93 13.33 12.04
N VAL A 193 -7.75 13.09 11.47
CA VAL A 193 -7.24 11.74 11.27
C VAL A 193 -7.06 11.03 12.61
N LYS A 194 -7.52 9.77 12.68
CA LYS A 194 -7.45 8.90 13.85
C LYS A 194 -6.48 7.75 13.68
N GLU A 195 -6.27 7.28 12.46
CA GLU A 195 -5.34 6.19 12.16
C GLU A 195 -4.22 6.67 11.22
N LEU A 196 -2.97 6.46 11.64
CA LEU A 196 -1.80 6.63 10.78
C LEU A 196 -1.35 5.25 10.28
N VAL A 197 -1.32 5.07 8.98
CA VAL A 197 -0.76 3.86 8.35
C VAL A 197 0.66 4.19 7.88
N ILE A 198 1.63 3.64 8.59
CA ILE A 198 3.06 3.87 8.31
C ILE A 198 3.49 3.07 7.10
N VAL A 199 4.02 3.74 6.09
CA VAL A 199 4.41 3.11 4.82
C VAL A 199 5.81 3.52 4.35
N ALA A 200 6.51 2.55 3.79
CA ALA A 200 7.72 2.65 2.98
C ALA A 200 7.80 1.37 2.13
N GLN A 201 8.84 1.17 1.35
CA GLN A 201 9.11 -0.15 0.75
C GLN A 201 9.61 -1.17 1.78
N ASP A 202 10.22 -0.68 2.86
CA ASP A 202 10.66 -1.43 4.03
C ASP A 202 10.68 -0.46 5.22
N VAL A 203 9.63 -0.50 6.05
CA VAL A 203 9.51 0.43 7.19
C VAL A 203 10.53 0.12 8.28
N THR A 204 10.95 -1.15 8.41
CA THR A 204 11.87 -1.59 9.45
C THR A 204 13.31 -1.09 9.22
N ALA A 205 13.64 -0.72 7.98
CA ALA A 205 14.92 -0.14 7.65
C ALA A 205 15.00 1.38 7.91
N TYR A 206 13.90 2.02 8.34
CA TYR A 206 13.84 3.46 8.57
C TYR A 206 14.99 3.97 9.46
N GLY A 207 15.65 5.01 8.99
CA GLY A 207 16.71 5.72 9.70
C GLY A 207 18.12 5.16 9.53
N ILE A 208 18.30 3.98 8.93
CA ILE A 208 19.64 3.38 8.76
C ILE A 208 20.57 4.26 7.90
N ASP A 209 20.03 4.90 6.86
CA ASP A 209 20.76 5.82 5.99
C ASP A 209 21.05 7.16 6.68
N LEU A 210 20.08 7.66 7.46
CA LEU A 210 20.10 9.01 8.05
C LEU A 210 20.71 9.03 9.46
N TYR A 211 20.32 8.07 10.33
CA TYR A 211 20.70 8.02 11.76
C TYR A 211 21.70 6.91 12.07
N LYS A 212 22.06 6.07 11.10
CA LYS A 212 22.95 4.90 11.25
C LYS A 212 22.45 3.85 12.24
N LYS A 213 21.12 3.82 12.46
CA LYS A 213 20.40 2.83 13.27
C LYS A 213 18.99 2.61 12.75
N TYR A 214 18.36 1.52 13.12
CA TYR A 214 16.95 1.28 12.88
C TYR A 214 16.12 2.16 13.81
N ALA A 215 15.61 3.27 13.30
CA ALA A 215 14.99 4.32 14.11
C ALA A 215 13.44 4.24 14.15
N LEU A 216 12.84 3.17 13.59
CA LEU A 216 11.39 2.99 13.61
C LEU A 216 10.82 2.95 15.04
N PRO A 217 11.41 2.23 16.02
CA PRO A 217 10.93 2.25 17.40
C PRO A 217 10.90 3.66 18.01
N ASP A 218 11.93 4.45 17.77
CA ASP A 218 11.98 5.83 18.27
C ASP A 218 10.91 6.71 17.65
N LEU A 219 10.68 6.56 16.32
CA LEU A 219 9.64 7.29 15.61
C LEU A 219 8.26 6.94 16.16
N LEU A 220 7.95 5.64 16.35
CA LEU A 220 6.67 5.18 16.89
C LEU A 220 6.40 5.78 18.27
N LYS A 221 7.38 5.75 19.19
CA LYS A 221 7.27 6.36 20.52
C LYS A 221 6.97 7.87 20.45
N GLN A 222 7.46 8.58 19.44
CA GLN A 222 7.12 10.01 19.26
C GLN A 222 5.72 10.20 18.65
N LEU A 223 5.33 9.39 17.67
CA LEU A 223 4.00 9.43 17.08
C LEU A 223 2.90 9.10 18.10
N CYS A 224 3.15 8.18 19.02
CA CYS A 224 2.23 7.84 20.12
C CYS A 224 1.91 9.03 21.04
N LYS A 225 2.79 10.02 21.13
CA LYS A 225 2.56 11.24 21.94
C LYS A 225 1.63 12.26 21.29
N ILE A 226 1.25 12.06 20.02
CA ILE A 226 0.39 13.01 19.30
C ILE A 226 -1.06 12.80 19.76
N ASP A 227 -1.66 13.85 20.30
CA ASP A 227 -3.07 13.86 20.67
C ASP A 227 -3.93 13.76 19.40
N GLY A 228 -5.09 13.10 19.50
CA GLY A 228 -5.99 12.90 18.36
C GLY A 228 -5.74 11.66 17.55
N ILE A 229 -4.50 11.17 17.44
CA ILE A 229 -4.20 9.87 16.84
C ILE A 229 -4.53 8.76 17.84
N LYS A 230 -5.27 7.77 17.35
CA LYS A 230 -5.72 6.62 18.12
C LYS A 230 -5.03 5.33 17.69
N TRP A 231 -4.83 5.14 16.38
CA TRP A 231 -4.22 3.95 15.81
C TRP A 231 -3.00 4.28 14.96
N ILE A 232 -1.95 3.48 15.11
CA ILE A 232 -0.73 3.50 14.28
C ILE A 232 -0.52 2.09 13.76
N ARG A 233 -0.63 1.90 12.45
CA ARG A 233 -0.50 0.62 11.75
C ARG A 233 0.81 0.55 11.00
N LEU A 234 1.47 -0.61 11.07
CA LEU A 234 2.71 -0.90 10.35
C LEU A 234 2.43 -1.81 9.17
N LEU A 235 2.84 -1.39 7.97
CA LEU A 235 2.85 -2.22 6.77
C LEU A 235 4.27 -2.33 6.22
N TYR A 236 4.57 -3.44 5.53
CA TYR A 236 5.85 -3.69 4.85
C TYR A 236 7.06 -3.79 5.80
N CYS A 237 6.95 -4.60 6.84
CA CYS A 237 8.07 -4.98 7.71
C CYS A 237 8.95 -6.05 7.04
N TYR A 238 10.22 -6.08 7.39
CA TYR A 238 11.16 -7.08 6.89
C TYR A 238 11.54 -8.05 8.02
N PRO A 239 11.51 -9.39 7.81
CA PRO A 239 11.69 -10.36 8.89
C PRO A 239 12.94 -10.11 9.72
N GLU A 240 14.12 -9.99 9.08
CA GLU A 240 15.42 -9.86 9.74
C GLU A 240 15.62 -8.53 10.46
N ARG A 241 14.72 -7.57 10.26
CA ARG A 241 14.74 -6.25 10.92
C ARG A 241 13.58 -6.05 11.89
N THR A 242 12.78 -7.09 12.11
CA THR A 242 11.78 -7.11 13.16
C THR A 242 12.48 -7.38 14.49
N THR A 243 13.17 -6.35 15.01
CA THR A 243 14.06 -6.43 16.17
C THR A 243 13.28 -6.55 17.46
N ASP A 244 13.96 -6.99 18.54
CA ASP A 244 13.39 -7.05 19.89
C ASP A 244 12.88 -5.69 20.37
N GLU A 245 13.59 -4.60 20.02
CA GLU A 245 13.16 -3.25 20.35
C GLU A 245 11.86 -2.86 19.63
N LEU A 246 11.69 -3.26 18.38
CA LEU A 246 10.44 -3.03 17.64
C LEU A 246 9.29 -3.84 18.26
N ILE A 247 9.53 -5.12 18.56
CA ILE A 247 8.54 -6.00 19.22
C ILE A 247 8.11 -5.41 20.55
N GLU A 248 9.06 -4.98 21.38
CA GLU A 248 8.77 -4.35 22.68
C GLU A 248 8.01 -3.02 22.52
N THR A 249 8.33 -2.23 21.49
CA THR A 249 7.61 -0.99 21.19
C THR A 249 6.16 -1.26 20.79
N ILE A 250 5.92 -2.24 19.92
CA ILE A 250 4.54 -2.62 19.54
C ILE A 250 3.76 -3.10 20.74
N LYS A 251 4.40 -3.88 21.62
CA LYS A 251 3.79 -4.43 22.83
C LYS A 251 3.42 -3.36 23.89
N THR A 252 4.23 -2.31 24.00
CA THR A 252 4.12 -1.34 25.12
C THR A 252 3.43 -0.03 24.74
N GLU A 253 3.36 0.30 23.46
CA GLU A 253 2.74 1.54 22.99
C GLU A 253 1.29 1.29 22.56
N ASP A 254 0.33 1.65 23.37
CA ASP A 254 -1.10 1.36 23.20
C ASP A 254 -1.72 1.80 21.86
N LYS A 255 -1.13 2.81 21.19
CA LYS A 255 -1.59 3.29 19.89
C LYS A 255 -1.04 2.49 18.72
N VAL A 256 0.05 1.74 18.91
CA VAL A 256 0.61 0.87 17.88
C VAL A 256 -0.20 -0.41 17.84
N LEU A 257 -0.82 -0.68 16.71
CA LEU A 257 -1.72 -1.82 16.57
C LEU A 257 -0.95 -3.15 16.60
N ASN A 258 -1.54 -4.16 17.23
CA ASN A 258 -1.07 -5.54 17.20
C ASN A 258 -1.35 -6.18 15.80
N TYR A 259 -0.98 -5.48 14.75
CA TYR A 259 -1.11 -5.89 13.36
C TYR A 259 0.24 -5.69 12.68
N ILE A 260 0.85 -6.77 12.21
CA ILE A 260 2.20 -6.72 11.63
C ILE A 260 2.19 -7.39 10.26
N ASP A 261 2.49 -6.61 9.22
CA ASP A 261 2.64 -7.10 7.86
C ASP A 261 4.12 -7.39 7.58
N ILE A 262 4.46 -8.67 7.43
CA ILE A 262 5.82 -9.18 7.21
C ILE A 262 5.84 -10.05 5.95
N PRO A 263 6.05 -9.50 4.75
CA PRO A 263 6.18 -10.26 3.52
C PRO A 263 7.42 -11.17 3.54
N ILE A 264 7.26 -12.46 3.78
CA ILE A 264 8.39 -13.42 3.80
C ILE A 264 8.77 -13.92 2.40
N GLN A 265 7.85 -13.91 1.48
CA GLN A 265 7.92 -14.37 0.08
C GLN A 265 8.01 -15.89 -0.06
N HIS A 266 8.86 -16.58 0.71
CA HIS A 266 9.02 -18.03 0.78
C HIS A 266 9.59 -18.45 2.13
N CYS A 267 9.57 -19.76 2.47
CA CYS A 267 10.21 -20.29 3.68
C CYS A 267 11.47 -21.13 3.38
N ASN A 268 11.53 -21.77 2.20
CA ASN A 268 12.66 -22.62 1.83
C ASN A 268 13.95 -21.80 1.68
N LYS A 269 15.02 -22.26 2.34
CA LYS A 269 16.33 -21.60 2.41
C LYS A 269 16.98 -21.36 1.05
N GLU A 270 16.87 -22.31 0.12
CA GLU A 270 17.47 -22.19 -1.20
C GLU A 270 16.74 -21.16 -2.05
N ILE A 271 15.41 -21.18 -2.05
CA ILE A 271 14.57 -20.21 -2.73
C ILE A 271 14.80 -18.81 -2.16
N LEU A 272 14.83 -18.63 -0.85
CA LEU A 272 15.13 -17.36 -0.20
C LEU A 272 16.52 -16.83 -0.61
N ARG A 273 17.54 -17.72 -0.64
CA ARG A 273 18.88 -17.35 -1.11
C ARG A 273 18.86 -16.87 -2.56
N ASN A 274 18.13 -17.54 -3.45
CA ASN A 274 17.98 -17.16 -4.86
C ASN A 274 17.17 -15.87 -5.01
N MET A 275 16.24 -15.59 -4.10
CA MET A 275 15.53 -14.32 -3.97
C MET A 275 16.42 -13.20 -3.40
N TYR A 276 17.67 -13.48 -3.03
CA TYR A 276 18.59 -12.58 -2.31
C TYR A 276 18.01 -12.11 -0.97
N ARG A 277 17.31 -13.01 -0.29
CA ARG A 277 16.77 -12.80 1.05
C ARG A 277 17.48 -13.70 2.05
N GLY A 278 17.58 -13.22 3.28
CA GLY A 278 18.12 -13.99 4.39
C GLY A 278 17.09 -14.93 5.02
N GLY A 279 17.57 -15.67 6.02
CA GLY A 279 16.71 -16.57 6.80
C GLY A 279 16.50 -17.93 6.17
N ASP A 280 15.70 -18.71 6.84
CA ASP A 280 15.22 -20.04 6.49
C ASP A 280 13.94 -20.35 7.27
N GLU A 281 13.34 -21.50 7.02
CA GLU A 281 12.10 -21.94 7.68
C GLU A 281 12.20 -21.86 9.21
N GLN A 282 13.29 -22.32 9.79
CA GLN A 282 13.48 -22.37 11.25
C GLN A 282 13.48 -20.97 11.85
N SER A 283 14.24 -20.05 11.27
CA SER A 283 14.32 -18.65 11.75
C SER A 283 12.99 -17.91 11.61
N LEU A 284 12.21 -18.20 10.57
CA LEU A 284 10.87 -17.66 10.40
C LEU A 284 9.89 -18.22 11.43
N ARG A 285 9.92 -19.55 11.70
CA ARG A 285 9.12 -20.17 12.77
C ARG A 285 9.41 -19.56 14.13
N GLU A 286 10.69 -19.35 14.45
CA GLU A 286 11.13 -18.71 15.69
C GLU A 286 10.62 -17.27 15.81
N LEU A 287 10.69 -16.50 14.73
CA LEU A 287 10.19 -15.12 14.68
C LEU A 287 8.67 -15.07 14.95
N PHE A 288 7.87 -15.87 14.23
CA PHE A 288 6.42 -15.85 14.39
C PHE A 288 5.97 -16.41 15.75
N ALA A 289 6.63 -17.45 16.25
CA ALA A 289 6.39 -17.96 17.60
C ALA A 289 6.70 -16.87 18.68
N LYS A 290 7.78 -16.12 18.49
CA LYS A 290 8.13 -14.99 19.34
C LYS A 290 7.08 -13.89 19.28
N LEU A 291 6.65 -13.46 18.08
CA LEU A 291 5.63 -12.43 17.93
C LEU A 291 4.32 -12.81 18.63
N ARG A 292 3.84 -14.05 18.47
CA ARG A 292 2.62 -14.53 19.13
C ARG A 292 2.77 -14.60 20.65
N ARG A 293 3.95 -14.94 21.15
CA ARG A 293 4.22 -14.99 22.60
C ARG A 293 4.31 -13.60 23.22
N GLU A 294 5.00 -12.67 22.56
CA GLU A 294 5.27 -11.33 23.11
C GLU A 294 4.11 -10.35 22.90
N ILE A 295 3.32 -10.51 21.84
CA ILE A 295 2.21 -9.62 21.49
C ILE A 295 0.91 -10.44 21.45
N PRO A 296 0.19 -10.54 22.57
CA PRO A 296 -1.06 -11.27 22.62
C PRO A 296 -2.10 -10.71 21.63
N GLY A 297 -2.74 -11.62 20.88
CA GLY A 297 -3.74 -11.23 19.89
C GLY A 297 -3.17 -10.56 18.62
N VAL A 298 -1.86 -10.73 18.35
CA VAL A 298 -1.24 -10.20 17.14
C VAL A 298 -1.89 -10.77 15.89
N VAL A 299 -2.20 -9.90 14.94
CA VAL A 299 -2.59 -10.24 13.58
C VAL A 299 -1.33 -10.26 12.72
N LEU A 300 -0.99 -11.42 12.22
CA LEU A 300 0.16 -11.61 11.33
C LEU A 300 -0.32 -11.63 9.89
N ARG A 301 0.15 -10.66 9.12
CA ARG A 301 -0.04 -10.61 7.68
C ARG A 301 1.27 -10.96 6.98
N THR A 302 1.19 -11.73 5.89
CA THR A 302 2.34 -12.05 5.05
C THR A 302 1.98 -12.00 3.57
N THR A 303 3.02 -11.99 2.75
CA THR A 303 2.93 -12.11 1.29
C THR A 303 3.91 -13.17 0.83
N LEU A 304 3.46 -14.02 -0.10
CA LEU A 304 4.22 -15.10 -0.69
C LEU A 304 4.32 -14.95 -2.20
N ILE A 305 5.38 -15.53 -2.78
CA ILE A 305 5.57 -15.68 -4.21
C ILE A 305 5.79 -17.18 -4.46
N THR A 306 4.97 -17.76 -5.33
CA THR A 306 5.07 -19.15 -5.78
C THR A 306 5.57 -19.23 -7.22
N GLY A 307 6.19 -20.36 -7.58
CA GLY A 307 6.73 -20.56 -8.92
C GLY A 307 7.94 -19.69 -9.23
N PHE A 308 8.72 -19.34 -8.20
CA PHE A 308 10.00 -18.65 -8.38
C PHE A 308 10.97 -19.54 -9.19
N PRO A 309 11.87 -18.98 -10.05
CA PRO A 309 12.79 -19.79 -10.85
C PRO A 309 13.53 -20.86 -10.03
N GLY A 310 13.45 -22.09 -10.46
CA GLY A 310 14.05 -23.25 -9.80
C GLY A 310 13.24 -23.83 -8.63
N GLU A 311 12.04 -23.31 -8.31
CA GLU A 311 11.18 -23.86 -7.26
C GLU A 311 10.65 -25.24 -7.66
N THR A 312 11.00 -26.26 -6.88
CA THR A 312 10.51 -27.64 -7.09
C THR A 312 9.17 -27.87 -6.41
N GLU A 313 8.51 -29.01 -6.70
CA GLU A 313 7.26 -29.39 -6.05
C GLU A 313 7.47 -29.68 -4.55
N GLU A 314 8.63 -30.24 -4.18
CA GLU A 314 8.97 -30.46 -2.77
C GLU A 314 9.11 -29.15 -2.00
N GLN A 315 9.77 -28.14 -2.60
CA GLN A 315 9.95 -26.82 -1.98
C GLN A 315 8.61 -26.06 -1.88
N PHE A 316 7.73 -26.22 -2.87
CA PHE A 316 6.36 -25.72 -2.79
C PHE A 316 5.56 -26.40 -1.68
N SER A 317 5.69 -27.74 -1.54
CA SER A 317 5.04 -28.49 -0.45
C SER A 317 5.52 -28.03 0.92
N GLU A 318 6.83 -27.80 1.11
CA GLU A 318 7.38 -27.21 2.33
C GLU A 318 6.74 -25.84 2.64
N LEU A 319 6.53 -25.00 1.62
CA LEU A 319 5.88 -23.69 1.79
C LEU A 319 4.42 -23.85 2.24
N ALA A 320 3.67 -24.77 1.63
CA ALA A 320 2.28 -25.02 1.98
C ALA A 320 2.15 -25.58 3.42
N GLU A 321 3.02 -26.51 3.81
CA GLU A 321 3.08 -27.05 5.19
C GLU A 321 3.43 -25.92 6.18
N PHE A 322 4.44 -25.09 5.88
CA PHE A 322 4.82 -23.96 6.72
C PHE A 322 3.64 -23.02 6.96
N VAL A 323 2.91 -22.65 5.91
CA VAL A 323 1.74 -21.76 6.00
C VAL A 323 0.63 -22.39 6.84
N ASN A 324 0.41 -23.70 6.68
CA ASN A 324 -0.55 -24.47 7.47
C ASN A 324 -0.23 -24.46 8.97
N ASP A 325 1.05 -24.55 9.31
CA ASP A 325 1.50 -24.58 10.70
C ASP A 325 1.47 -23.22 11.38
N ILE A 326 1.93 -22.17 10.67
CA ILE A 326 1.99 -20.79 11.22
C ILE A 326 0.59 -20.19 11.37
N LYS A 327 -0.35 -20.51 10.48
CA LYS A 327 -1.73 -20.03 10.51
C LYS A 327 -1.81 -18.50 10.53
N PHE A 328 -1.32 -17.88 9.46
CA PHE A 328 -1.44 -16.43 9.29
C PHE A 328 -2.91 -15.98 9.28
N GLU A 329 -3.23 -14.92 10.00
CA GLU A 329 -4.56 -14.29 9.95
C GLU A 329 -4.83 -13.65 8.59
N ARG A 330 -3.77 -13.17 7.92
CA ARG A 330 -3.83 -12.55 6.58
C ARG A 330 -2.68 -13.05 5.74
N LEU A 331 -2.97 -13.44 4.51
CA LEU A 331 -1.96 -13.87 3.57
C LEU A 331 -2.39 -13.52 2.14
N GLY A 332 -1.48 -12.93 1.39
CA GLY A 332 -1.58 -12.81 -0.06
C GLY A 332 -0.54 -13.70 -0.73
N CYS A 333 -0.94 -14.46 -1.74
CA CYS A 333 -0.04 -15.29 -2.53
C CYS A 333 -0.11 -14.85 -3.99
N PHE A 334 1.05 -14.66 -4.60
CA PHE A 334 1.19 -14.22 -5.98
C PHE A 334 2.02 -15.22 -6.77
N ALA A 335 1.58 -15.54 -7.98
CA ALA A 335 2.43 -16.20 -8.96
C ALA A 335 3.63 -15.30 -9.30
N TYR A 336 4.81 -15.86 -9.39
CA TYR A 336 6.00 -15.11 -9.78
C TYR A 336 5.83 -14.42 -11.13
N SER A 337 6.05 -13.12 -11.16
CA SER A 337 6.07 -12.29 -12.37
C SER A 337 7.52 -11.99 -12.75
N ALA A 338 7.92 -12.39 -13.95
CA ALA A 338 9.26 -12.12 -14.48
C ALA A 338 9.36 -10.65 -14.92
N GLU A 339 9.88 -9.81 -14.02
CA GLU A 339 10.01 -8.38 -14.28
C GLU A 339 11.33 -8.08 -15.01
N GLU A 340 11.24 -7.37 -16.11
CA GLU A 340 12.40 -6.97 -16.93
C GLU A 340 13.49 -6.29 -16.10
N ASP A 341 14.73 -6.50 -16.48
CA ASP A 341 15.93 -5.96 -15.82
C ASP A 341 16.11 -6.41 -14.35
N THR A 342 15.39 -7.45 -13.92
CA THR A 342 15.58 -8.07 -12.62
C THR A 342 16.44 -9.35 -12.74
N PRO A 343 17.32 -9.65 -11.77
CA PRO A 343 18.12 -10.86 -11.83
C PRO A 343 17.31 -12.15 -11.95
N ALA A 344 16.13 -12.20 -11.32
CA ALA A 344 15.27 -13.39 -11.33
C ALA A 344 14.66 -13.67 -12.73
N ALA A 345 14.44 -12.63 -13.54
CA ALA A 345 13.92 -12.81 -14.90
C ALA A 345 14.96 -13.51 -15.82
N GLU A 346 16.24 -13.38 -15.51
CA GLU A 346 17.34 -13.98 -16.27
C GLU A 346 17.80 -15.34 -15.72
N MET A 347 17.22 -15.78 -14.59
CA MET A 347 17.56 -17.08 -14.00
C MET A 347 17.11 -18.23 -14.91
N PRO A 348 17.88 -19.33 -14.99
CA PRO A 348 17.44 -20.56 -15.62
C PRO A 348 16.27 -21.18 -14.83
N ASP A 349 15.70 -22.26 -15.36
CA ASP A 349 14.70 -23.06 -14.70
C ASP A 349 13.43 -22.28 -14.31
N GLN A 350 12.99 -21.41 -15.23
CA GLN A 350 11.71 -20.70 -15.09
C GLN A 350 10.57 -21.69 -15.00
N VAL A 351 9.77 -21.60 -13.94
CA VAL A 351 8.58 -22.44 -13.77
C VAL A 351 7.52 -22.00 -14.81
N ASP A 352 6.79 -22.95 -15.38
CA ASP A 352 5.69 -22.67 -16.31
C ASP A 352 4.63 -21.75 -15.68
N GLU A 353 4.06 -20.85 -16.47
CA GLU A 353 3.10 -19.84 -15.98
C GLU A 353 1.85 -20.48 -15.36
N GLY A 354 1.32 -21.54 -16.00
CA GLY A 354 0.18 -22.29 -15.48
C GLY A 354 0.50 -22.94 -14.14
N GLU A 355 1.73 -23.45 -13.96
CA GLU A 355 2.18 -24.04 -12.71
C GLU A 355 2.37 -23.00 -11.60
N ARG A 356 2.95 -21.81 -11.94
CA ARG A 356 3.04 -20.70 -10.97
C ARG A 356 1.66 -20.32 -10.44
N GLN A 357 0.68 -20.18 -11.34
CA GLN A 357 -0.69 -19.82 -10.98
C GLN A 357 -1.36 -20.94 -10.16
N ARG A 358 -1.23 -22.22 -10.58
CA ARG A 358 -1.75 -23.36 -9.82
C ARG A 358 -1.27 -23.33 -8.36
N ARG A 359 0.01 -23.08 -8.14
CA ARG A 359 0.60 -23.03 -6.79
C ARG A 359 0.04 -21.84 -5.99
N ALA A 360 -0.09 -20.67 -6.62
CA ALA A 360 -0.69 -19.50 -5.97
C ALA A 360 -2.15 -19.74 -5.58
N ASP A 361 -2.94 -20.37 -6.46
CA ASP A 361 -4.35 -20.69 -6.22
C ASP A 361 -4.53 -21.69 -5.07
N ILE A 362 -3.66 -22.69 -4.95
CA ILE A 362 -3.68 -23.64 -3.83
C ILE A 362 -3.50 -22.91 -2.50
N ILE A 363 -2.45 -22.11 -2.37
CA ILE A 363 -2.18 -21.36 -1.13
C ILE A 363 -3.32 -20.38 -0.82
N THR A 364 -3.87 -19.71 -1.83
CA THR A 364 -4.98 -18.77 -1.67
C THR A 364 -6.24 -19.48 -1.18
N SER A 365 -6.60 -20.61 -1.79
CA SER A 365 -7.78 -21.38 -1.40
C SER A 365 -7.66 -21.94 0.03
N GLU A 366 -6.48 -22.42 0.41
CA GLU A 366 -6.22 -22.84 1.78
C GLU A 366 -6.29 -21.66 2.78
N GLN A 367 -5.82 -20.48 2.39
CA GLN A 367 -5.91 -19.30 3.23
C GLN A 367 -7.37 -18.82 3.42
N GLU A 368 -8.21 -18.94 2.42
CA GLU A 368 -9.64 -18.63 2.54
C GLU A 368 -10.32 -19.50 3.62
N ILE A 369 -9.99 -20.79 3.67
CA ILE A 369 -10.50 -21.69 4.71
C ILE A 369 -10.03 -21.24 6.11
N ARG A 370 -8.72 -20.93 6.26
CA ARG A 370 -8.16 -20.47 7.54
C ARG A 370 -8.73 -19.12 7.99
N MET A 371 -8.96 -18.23 7.03
CA MET A 371 -9.58 -16.94 7.32
C MET A 371 -11.02 -17.12 7.81
N GLY A 372 -11.76 -18.06 7.23
CA GLY A 372 -13.07 -18.46 7.72
C GLY A 372 -13.04 -18.99 9.16
N GLU A 373 -12.05 -19.84 9.50
CA GLU A 373 -11.84 -20.31 10.88
C GLU A 373 -11.49 -19.17 11.83
N TYR A 374 -10.62 -18.26 11.42
CA TYR A 374 -10.26 -17.08 12.19
C TYR A 374 -11.47 -16.19 12.47
N TYR A 375 -12.28 -15.91 11.46
CA TYR A 375 -13.51 -15.12 11.60
C TYR A 375 -14.55 -15.81 12.46
N ALA A 376 -14.71 -17.13 12.33
CA ALA A 376 -15.61 -17.90 13.22
C ALA A 376 -15.20 -17.76 14.68
N GLY A 377 -13.90 -17.72 14.98
CA GLY A 377 -13.37 -17.44 16.31
C GLY A 377 -13.65 -16.01 16.85
N MET A 378 -13.98 -15.08 15.97
CA MET A 378 -14.35 -13.71 16.36
C MET A 378 -15.84 -13.58 16.73
N VAL A 379 -16.69 -14.50 16.31
CA VAL A 379 -18.13 -14.49 16.59
C VAL A 379 -18.40 -14.56 18.10
N GLY A 380 -19.31 -13.74 18.57
CA GLY A 380 -19.66 -13.59 19.99
C GLY A 380 -18.80 -12.59 20.77
N ASN A 381 -17.64 -12.19 20.23
CA ASN A 381 -16.77 -11.19 20.86
C ASN A 381 -17.15 -9.78 20.42
N THR A 382 -16.74 -8.81 21.24
CA THR A 382 -16.95 -7.37 20.97
C THR A 382 -15.63 -6.71 20.60
N TYR A 383 -15.63 -5.97 19.50
CA TYR A 383 -14.48 -5.23 19.02
C TYR A 383 -14.79 -3.74 18.86
N GLU A 384 -13.78 -2.92 19.09
CA GLU A 384 -13.84 -1.52 18.75
C GLU A 384 -13.69 -1.38 17.22
N VAL A 385 -14.64 -0.69 16.58
CA VAL A 385 -14.75 -0.51 15.14
C VAL A 385 -14.79 0.98 14.81
N VAL A 386 -13.97 1.42 13.86
CA VAL A 386 -14.11 2.74 13.24
C VAL A 386 -15.14 2.66 12.12
N CYS A 387 -16.15 3.50 12.17
CA CYS A 387 -17.17 3.61 11.12
C CYS A 387 -16.56 4.24 9.86
N GLU A 388 -16.70 3.59 8.72
CA GLU A 388 -16.22 4.06 7.41
C GLU A 388 -17.34 4.45 6.45
N GLY A 389 -18.56 4.09 6.78
CA GLY A 389 -19.71 4.48 5.99
C GLY A 389 -21.01 3.78 6.38
N PHE A 390 -22.02 4.02 5.54
CA PHE A 390 -23.33 3.41 5.64
C PHE A 390 -23.78 2.91 4.26
N ASP A 391 -24.06 1.63 4.17
CA ASP A 391 -24.61 1.02 2.97
C ASP A 391 -26.14 1.08 3.01
N ARG A 392 -26.71 1.85 2.10
CA ARG A 392 -28.17 2.07 2.01
C ARG A 392 -28.93 0.85 1.50
N TYR A 393 -28.27 -0.08 0.81
CA TYR A 393 -28.93 -1.28 0.29
C TYR A 393 -29.13 -2.34 1.36
N SER A 394 -28.12 -2.55 2.21
CA SER A 394 -28.20 -3.47 3.33
C SER A 394 -28.77 -2.83 4.62
N ASP A 395 -28.93 -1.51 4.67
CA ASP A 395 -29.33 -0.73 5.86
C ASP A 395 -28.34 -0.96 7.03
N MET A 396 -27.03 -1.09 6.72
CA MET A 396 -26.00 -1.36 7.68
C MET A 396 -24.87 -0.33 7.61
N TYR A 397 -24.29 -0.02 8.76
CA TYR A 397 -22.98 0.62 8.81
C TYR A 397 -21.89 -0.37 8.46
N PHE A 398 -20.76 0.12 7.98
CA PHE A 398 -19.57 -0.69 7.78
C PHE A 398 -18.33 0.04 8.30
N GLY A 399 -17.30 -0.74 8.64
CA GLY A 399 -16.07 -0.19 9.16
C GLY A 399 -15.04 -1.27 9.47
N ARG A 400 -13.98 -0.91 10.18
CA ARG A 400 -12.86 -1.79 10.50
C ARG A 400 -12.53 -1.78 11.99
N SER A 401 -12.11 -2.92 12.50
CA SER A 401 -11.39 -2.99 13.77
C SER A 401 -9.87 -2.95 13.55
N MET A 402 -9.09 -2.97 14.62
CA MET A 402 -7.63 -3.07 14.54
C MET A 402 -7.14 -4.27 13.70
N HIS A 403 -7.95 -5.30 13.53
CA HIS A 403 -7.62 -6.54 12.83
C HIS A 403 -7.68 -6.43 11.29
N PHE A 404 -8.07 -5.27 10.76
CA PHE A 404 -8.27 -5.04 9.34
C PHE A 404 -7.51 -3.80 8.87
N ALA A 405 -6.61 -3.96 7.91
CA ALA A 405 -5.94 -2.84 7.26
C ALA A 405 -6.86 -2.19 6.23
N PRO A 406 -6.84 -0.85 6.10
CA PRO A 406 -7.67 -0.15 5.11
C PRO A 406 -7.33 -0.60 3.68
N GLU A 407 -8.36 -0.75 2.85
CA GLU A 407 -8.27 -1.07 1.41
C GLU A 407 -7.66 -2.44 1.06
N ILE A 408 -7.20 -3.21 2.06
CA ILE A 408 -6.50 -4.48 1.86
C ILE A 408 -7.30 -5.67 2.41
N ASP A 409 -7.86 -5.51 3.62
CA ASP A 409 -8.57 -6.57 4.31
C ASP A 409 -10.10 -6.38 4.20
N GLY A 410 -10.87 -7.35 4.68
CA GLY A 410 -12.33 -7.26 4.73
C GLY A 410 -12.86 -6.20 5.70
N MET A 411 -14.18 -6.14 5.86
CA MET A 411 -14.90 -5.15 6.66
C MET A 411 -15.81 -5.82 7.70
N ILE A 412 -16.26 -5.03 8.65
CA ILE A 412 -17.31 -5.38 9.60
C ILE A 412 -18.56 -4.58 9.22
N TYR A 413 -19.63 -5.27 8.81
CA TYR A 413 -20.95 -4.70 8.62
C TYR A 413 -21.75 -4.84 9.91
N PHE A 414 -22.40 -3.77 10.34
CA PHE A 414 -23.12 -3.82 11.61
C PHE A 414 -24.38 -2.96 11.64
N THR A 415 -25.36 -3.44 12.38
CA THR A 415 -26.57 -2.68 12.65
C THR A 415 -26.39 -1.79 13.89
N SER A 416 -27.16 -0.70 13.95
CA SER A 416 -27.27 0.15 15.12
C SER A 416 -28.73 0.33 15.47
N ALA A 417 -29.08 0.17 16.75
CA ALA A 417 -30.45 0.36 17.21
C ALA A 417 -30.94 1.78 16.90
N LYS A 418 -32.24 1.91 16.59
CA LYS A 418 -32.87 3.19 16.15
C LYS A 418 -32.86 4.29 17.21
N ASP A 419 -32.71 3.93 18.47
CA ASP A 419 -32.62 4.83 19.61
C ASP A 419 -31.17 5.36 19.88
N LYS A 420 -30.20 4.86 19.15
CA LYS A 420 -28.80 5.34 19.21
C LYS A 420 -28.58 6.46 18.20
N ASP A 421 -27.67 7.38 18.54
CA ASP A 421 -27.28 8.46 17.63
C ASP A 421 -26.70 7.90 16.31
N PRO A 422 -27.04 8.51 15.16
CA PRO A 422 -26.43 8.16 13.89
C PRO A 422 -24.91 8.30 13.93
N LEU A 423 -24.19 7.40 13.25
CA LEU A 423 -22.75 7.44 13.15
C LEU A 423 -22.30 8.27 11.97
N THR A 424 -21.16 8.92 12.14
CA THR A 424 -20.40 9.59 11.09
C THR A 424 -19.11 8.83 10.79
N ILE A 425 -18.54 9.05 9.60
CA ILE A 425 -17.25 8.45 9.23
C ILE A 425 -16.19 8.91 10.23
N GLY A 426 -15.45 7.95 10.79
CA GLY A 426 -14.40 8.19 11.80
C GLY A 426 -14.88 8.02 13.25
N ASP A 427 -16.16 7.76 13.49
CA ASP A 427 -16.64 7.41 14.83
C ASP A 427 -16.20 6.02 15.24
N PHE A 428 -15.75 5.88 16.49
CA PHE A 428 -15.39 4.60 17.09
C PHE A 428 -16.52 4.07 17.96
N VAL A 429 -16.93 2.84 17.69
CA VAL A 429 -18.01 2.17 18.41
C VAL A 429 -17.64 0.74 18.73
N ASN A 430 -18.25 0.20 19.79
CA ASN A 430 -18.14 -1.22 20.08
C ASN A 430 -19.19 -2.00 19.29
N VAL A 431 -18.74 -3.05 18.59
CA VAL A 431 -19.57 -3.93 17.78
C VAL A 431 -19.37 -5.37 18.26
N LYS A 432 -20.47 -6.02 18.63
CA LYS A 432 -20.48 -7.45 18.92
C LYS A 432 -20.66 -8.20 17.61
N ILE A 433 -19.70 -9.07 17.28
CA ILE A 433 -19.76 -9.90 16.08
C ILE A 433 -20.81 -10.99 16.26
N THR A 434 -21.69 -11.11 15.28
CA THR A 434 -22.83 -12.06 15.32
C THR A 434 -22.68 -13.18 14.30
N ASP A 435 -22.03 -12.93 13.16
CA ASP A 435 -21.91 -13.89 12.08
C ASP A 435 -20.71 -13.56 11.16
N VAL A 436 -20.45 -14.45 10.21
CA VAL A 436 -19.45 -14.32 9.14
C VAL A 436 -20.17 -14.27 7.79
N LEU A 437 -19.80 -13.33 6.93
CA LEU A 437 -20.33 -13.19 5.58
C LEU A 437 -19.15 -13.13 4.59
N GLU A 438 -18.86 -14.24 3.94
CA GLU A 438 -17.70 -14.37 3.04
C GLU A 438 -16.40 -13.90 3.71
N ASN A 439 -15.75 -12.88 3.15
CA ASN A 439 -14.54 -12.28 3.69
C ASN A 439 -14.81 -11.10 4.65
N ASN A 440 -16.03 -10.98 5.19
CA ASN A 440 -16.46 -9.92 6.07
C ASN A 440 -17.11 -10.47 7.34
N LEU A 441 -17.29 -9.61 8.31
CA LEU A 441 -17.98 -9.92 9.56
C LEU A 441 -19.29 -9.16 9.65
N LEU A 442 -20.28 -9.79 10.28
CA LEU A 442 -21.54 -9.16 10.64
C LEU A 442 -21.58 -8.90 12.14
N GLY A 443 -22.23 -7.81 12.56
CA GLY A 443 -22.33 -7.49 13.97
C GLY A 443 -23.44 -6.51 14.32
N GLU A 444 -23.49 -6.20 15.60
CA GLU A 444 -24.44 -5.25 16.18
C GLU A 444 -23.70 -4.25 17.08
N ARG A 445 -24.00 -2.97 16.95
CA ARG A 445 -23.49 -1.93 17.85
C ARG A 445 -24.02 -2.14 19.26
N VAL A 446 -23.13 -2.28 20.25
CA VAL A 446 -23.46 -2.49 21.66
C VAL A 446 -23.23 -1.24 22.51
#